data_d7d2852532600c9d249e51f1d5d61cf5
#
_entry.id   d7d2852532600c9d249e51f1d5d61cf5
#
_cell.length_a   1.000
_cell.length_b   1.000
_cell.length_c   1.000
_cell.angle_alpha   90.00
_cell.angle_beta   90.00
_cell.angle_gamma   90.00
#
_symmetry.space_group_name_H-M   'P 1'
#
loop_
_entity.id
_entity.type
_entity.pdbx_description
1 polymer ?
#
loop_
_entity_poly.entity_id
_entity_poly.type
_entity_poly.pdbx_seq_one_letter_code
_entity_poly.pdbx_strand_id
1 'polypeptide(L)'
;MLKSLKEAVYEANMELPKRHLVTYTWGNVSGISREKGLVVIKPSGVEYDELSPDKLVVLDLDGNIVEGKLNPSSDTKTHLELYKQYPDIGGIVHTHSPYAVGWAQACEDIPCYGTTHADYFYGAIPCARHLTCLLY
;
A
#
# COMPACT_ATOMS: atom_id res chain seq x y z
N MET A 1 19.63 2.75 7.90
CA MET A 1 19.02 3.42 9.07
C MET A 1 17.75 2.73 9.57
N LEU A 2 16.92 2.16 8.72
CA LEU A 2 15.67 1.46 9.05
C LEU A 2 15.72 -0.02 8.63
N LYS A 3 16.82 -0.73 8.93
CA LYS A 3 17.07 -2.09 8.40
C LYS A 3 15.91 -3.05 8.69
N SER A 4 15.49 -3.16 9.94
CA SER A 4 14.39 -4.07 10.33
C SER A 4 13.05 -3.69 9.69
N LEU A 5 12.74 -2.39 9.56
CA LEU A 5 11.52 -1.95 8.89
C LEU A 5 11.59 -2.25 7.37
N LYS A 6 12.74 -2.04 6.74
CA LYS A 6 12.94 -2.39 5.32
C LYS A 6 12.76 -3.90 5.10
N GLU A 7 13.33 -4.72 5.96
CA GLU A 7 13.14 -6.18 5.91
C GLU A 7 11.67 -6.56 6.03
N ALA A 8 10.97 -6.04 7.04
CA ALA A 8 9.55 -6.32 7.25
C ALA A 8 8.67 -5.85 6.08
N VAL A 9 8.93 -4.65 5.52
CA VAL A 9 8.22 -4.14 4.35
C VAL A 9 8.53 -4.97 3.11
N TYR A 10 9.77 -5.40 2.92
CA TYR A 10 10.13 -6.30 1.83
C TYR A 10 9.39 -7.62 1.93
N GLU A 11 9.45 -8.30 3.08
CA GLU A 11 8.75 -9.58 3.30
C GLU A 11 7.25 -9.45 3.04
N ALA A 12 6.62 -8.39 3.54
CA ALA A 12 5.20 -8.12 3.31
C ALA A 12 4.88 -7.87 1.82
N ASN A 13 5.75 -7.18 1.07
CA ASN A 13 5.60 -7.03 -0.37
C ASN A 13 5.70 -8.38 -1.09
N MET A 14 6.62 -9.27 -0.69
CA MET A 14 6.79 -10.60 -1.30
C MET A 14 5.60 -11.53 -1.04
N GLU A 15 4.83 -11.32 0.01
CA GLU A 15 3.60 -12.09 0.24
C GLU A 15 2.49 -11.77 -0.80
N LEU A 16 2.51 -10.59 -1.42
CA LEU A 16 1.49 -10.19 -2.38
C LEU A 16 1.45 -11.11 -3.63
N PRO A 17 2.54 -11.29 -4.38
CA PRO A 17 2.55 -12.20 -5.54
C PRO A 17 2.41 -13.66 -5.10
N LYS A 18 3.03 -14.07 -4.00
CA LYS A 18 2.95 -15.44 -3.46
C LYS A 18 1.51 -15.85 -3.14
N ARG A 19 0.66 -14.90 -2.72
CA ARG A 19 -0.76 -15.12 -2.42
C ARG A 19 -1.71 -14.73 -3.55
N HIS A 20 -1.18 -14.42 -4.74
CA HIS A 20 -1.97 -14.00 -5.91
C HIS A 20 -2.86 -12.76 -5.65
N LEU A 21 -2.38 -11.82 -4.82
CA LEU A 21 -3.09 -10.59 -4.48
C LEU A 21 -2.80 -9.44 -5.45
N VAL A 22 -1.83 -9.62 -6.33
CA VAL A 22 -1.36 -8.62 -7.30
C VAL A 22 -1.01 -9.26 -8.63
N THR A 23 -0.91 -8.43 -9.67
CA THR A 23 -0.52 -8.80 -11.04
C THR A 23 0.61 -7.88 -11.48
N TYR A 24 1.61 -8.41 -12.20
CA TYR A 24 2.80 -7.66 -12.63
C TYR A 24 3.49 -6.94 -11.47
N THR A 25 3.86 -5.68 -11.65
CA THR A 25 4.48 -4.81 -10.64
C THR A 25 3.48 -4.11 -9.73
N TRP A 26 2.17 -4.32 -9.96
CA TRP A 26 1.09 -3.59 -9.29
C TRP A 26 0.97 -3.98 -7.83
N GLY A 27 0.36 -3.08 -7.08
CA GLY A 27 0.26 -3.24 -5.63
C GLY A 27 1.58 -2.94 -4.93
N ASN A 28 1.49 -2.72 -3.66
CA ASN A 28 2.65 -2.45 -2.81
C ASN A 28 2.29 -2.51 -1.33
N VAL A 29 3.31 -2.62 -0.51
CA VAL A 29 3.22 -2.46 0.94
C VAL A 29 4.16 -1.33 1.35
N SER A 30 3.71 -0.53 2.30
CA SER A 30 4.55 0.42 3.03
C SER A 30 4.50 0.18 4.53
N GLY A 31 5.51 0.68 5.23
CA GLY A 31 5.56 0.70 6.69
C GLY A 31 6.13 2.02 7.18
N ILE A 32 5.73 2.44 8.38
CA ILE A 32 6.18 3.70 8.98
C ILE A 32 6.94 3.46 10.28
N SER A 33 8.04 4.19 10.46
CA SER A 33 8.64 4.42 11.77
C SER A 33 8.09 5.72 12.34
N ARG A 34 7.16 5.63 13.27
CA ARG A 34 6.57 6.81 13.93
C ARG A 34 7.59 7.61 14.70
N GLU A 35 8.52 6.93 15.37
CA GLU A 35 9.62 7.57 16.11
C GLU A 35 10.46 8.48 15.22
N LYS A 36 10.69 8.07 13.96
CA LYS A 36 11.54 8.80 13.02
C LYS A 36 10.77 9.64 12.01
N GLY A 37 9.46 9.49 11.94
CA GLY A 37 8.63 10.14 10.93
C GLY A 37 8.98 9.70 9.50
N LEU A 38 9.46 8.46 9.31
CA LEU A 38 9.93 7.94 8.03
C LEU A 38 9.10 6.75 7.55
N VAL A 39 8.77 6.76 6.27
CA VAL A 39 7.99 5.74 5.57
C VAL A 39 8.89 4.98 4.61
N VAL A 40 8.78 3.65 4.62
CA VAL A 40 9.44 2.75 3.66
C VAL A 40 8.39 2.21 2.72
N ILE A 41 8.63 2.28 1.41
CA ILE A 41 7.67 1.84 0.38
C ILE A 41 8.38 1.15 -0.79
N LYS A 42 7.66 0.25 -1.48
CA LYS A 42 8.11 -0.37 -2.72
C LYS A 42 8.32 0.69 -3.81
N PRO A 43 9.41 0.63 -4.58
CA PRO A 43 9.59 1.48 -5.76
C PRO A 43 8.59 1.16 -6.86
N SER A 44 8.30 2.16 -7.70
CA SER A 44 7.45 2.03 -8.88
C SER A 44 8.14 1.17 -9.96
N GLY A 45 7.37 0.30 -10.62
CA GLY A 45 7.81 -0.43 -11.81
C GLY A 45 8.90 -1.48 -11.59
N VAL A 46 9.23 -1.82 -10.34
CA VAL A 46 10.17 -2.90 -10.03
C VAL A 46 9.43 -4.21 -9.88
N GLU A 47 9.84 -5.23 -10.66
CA GLU A 47 9.31 -6.58 -10.57
C GLU A 47 9.56 -7.18 -9.19
N TYR A 48 8.66 -8.05 -8.73
CA TYR A 48 8.76 -8.61 -7.38
C TYR A 48 9.97 -9.53 -7.20
N ASP A 49 10.36 -10.26 -8.24
CA ASP A 49 11.54 -11.13 -8.24
C ASP A 49 12.87 -10.34 -8.24
N GLU A 50 12.84 -9.08 -8.67
CA GLU A 50 13.96 -8.17 -8.62
C GLU A 50 14.01 -7.31 -7.34
N LEU A 51 12.94 -7.35 -6.53
CA LEU A 51 12.84 -6.53 -5.33
C LEU A 51 13.82 -7.02 -4.25
N SER A 52 14.39 -6.09 -3.51
CA SER A 52 15.23 -6.35 -2.33
C SER A 52 15.04 -5.24 -1.30
N PRO A 53 15.40 -5.47 -0.03
CA PRO A 53 15.33 -4.43 1.00
C PRO A 53 16.08 -3.14 0.63
N ASP A 54 17.19 -3.27 -0.11
CA ASP A 54 18.04 -2.12 -0.51
C ASP A 54 17.41 -1.28 -1.64
N LYS A 55 16.48 -1.87 -2.41
CA LYS A 55 15.75 -1.17 -3.47
C LYS A 55 14.56 -0.37 -2.93
N LEU A 56 14.11 -0.63 -1.70
CA LEU A 56 13.01 0.11 -1.09
C LEU A 56 13.38 1.58 -0.88
N VAL A 57 12.39 2.46 -1.08
CA VAL A 57 12.56 3.90 -0.96
C VAL A 57 12.09 4.34 0.42
N VAL A 58 12.86 5.23 1.05
CA VAL A 58 12.50 5.84 2.33
C VAL A 58 12.18 7.31 2.10
N LEU A 59 11.02 7.74 2.61
CA LEU A 59 10.54 9.12 2.51
C LEU A 59 10.19 9.66 3.90
N ASP A 60 10.23 10.99 4.02
CA ASP A 60 9.54 11.67 5.12
C ASP A 60 8.03 11.77 4.84
N LEU A 61 7.27 12.28 5.81
CA LEU A 61 5.81 12.46 5.66
C LEU A 61 5.43 13.56 4.67
N ASP A 62 6.35 14.41 4.25
CA ASP A 62 6.12 15.44 3.23
C ASP A 62 6.44 14.93 1.81
N GLY A 63 6.93 13.67 1.70
CA GLY A 63 7.20 13.02 0.45
C GLY A 63 8.61 13.25 -0.11
N ASN A 64 9.50 13.82 0.68
CA ASN A 64 10.90 13.97 0.29
C ASN A 64 11.63 12.63 0.45
N ILE A 65 12.39 12.23 -0.57
CA ILE A 65 13.19 10.99 -0.52
C ILE A 65 14.39 11.23 0.41
N VAL A 66 14.45 10.43 1.47
CA VAL A 66 15.53 10.45 2.47
C VAL A 66 16.60 9.40 2.14
N GLU A 67 16.17 8.23 1.62
CA GLU A 67 17.06 7.13 1.24
C GLU A 67 16.47 6.38 0.03
N GLY A 68 17.31 6.00 -0.90
CA GLY A 68 16.94 5.27 -2.12
C GLY A 68 17.25 6.08 -3.37
N LYS A 69 17.35 5.38 -4.51
CA LYS A 69 17.67 5.98 -5.82
C LYS A 69 16.55 5.79 -6.85
N LEU A 70 15.57 4.96 -6.52
CA LEU A 70 14.44 4.62 -7.39
C LEU A 70 13.27 5.57 -7.12
N ASN A 71 12.39 5.70 -8.09
CA ASN A 71 11.15 6.43 -7.90
C ASN A 71 10.24 5.62 -6.94
N PRO A 72 9.66 6.24 -5.92
CA PRO A 72 8.69 5.57 -5.05
C PRO A 72 7.42 5.21 -5.83
N SER A 73 6.61 4.29 -5.30
CA SER A 73 5.31 3.94 -5.88
C SER A 73 4.46 5.18 -6.19
N SER A 74 3.69 5.14 -7.27
CA SER A 74 2.68 6.16 -7.59
C SER A 74 1.67 6.36 -6.46
N ASP A 75 1.43 5.33 -5.65
CA ASP A 75 0.50 5.36 -4.51
C ASP A 75 1.05 6.08 -3.28
N THR A 76 2.31 6.50 -3.33
CA THR A 76 3.01 7.11 -2.17
C THR A 76 2.22 8.25 -1.54
N LYS A 77 1.65 9.16 -2.35
CA LYS A 77 0.85 10.29 -1.83
C LYS A 77 -0.34 9.81 -1.00
N THR A 78 -1.04 8.78 -1.47
CA THR A 78 -2.17 8.17 -0.74
C THR A 78 -1.70 7.55 0.58
N HIS A 79 -0.58 6.80 0.57
CA HIS A 79 -0.02 6.20 1.78
C HIS A 79 0.40 7.27 2.81
N LEU A 80 1.08 8.33 2.36
CA LEU A 80 1.51 9.42 3.24
C LEU A 80 0.32 10.13 3.87
N GLU A 81 -0.74 10.39 3.09
CA GLU A 81 -1.96 11.00 3.61
C GLU A 81 -2.65 10.12 4.65
N LEU A 82 -2.77 8.82 4.40
CA LEU A 82 -3.32 7.88 5.38
C LEU A 82 -2.48 7.82 6.66
N TYR A 83 -1.14 7.86 6.57
CA TYR A 83 -0.29 7.92 7.76
C TYR A 83 -0.46 9.22 8.55
N LYS A 84 -0.73 10.34 7.88
CA LYS A 84 -1.01 11.62 8.55
C LYS A 84 -2.36 11.62 9.27
N GLN A 85 -3.39 11.06 8.61
CA GLN A 85 -4.77 11.04 9.14
C GLN A 85 -4.97 9.98 10.23
N TYR A 86 -4.24 8.86 10.15
CA TYR A 86 -4.40 7.71 11.06
C TYR A 86 -3.09 7.42 11.80
N PRO A 87 -2.84 8.07 12.96
CA PRO A 87 -1.57 7.94 13.67
C PRO A 87 -1.30 6.53 14.23
N ASP A 88 -2.33 5.72 14.42
CA ASP A 88 -2.22 4.39 15.02
C ASP A 88 -1.86 3.29 14.00
N ILE A 89 -1.95 3.54 12.70
CA ILE A 89 -1.57 2.54 11.71
C ILE A 89 -0.05 2.49 11.54
N GLY A 90 0.50 1.26 11.45
CA GLY A 90 1.94 1.01 11.27
C GLY A 90 2.32 0.58 9.85
N GLY A 91 1.36 0.14 9.06
CA GLY A 91 1.56 -0.34 7.68
C GLY A 91 0.32 -0.17 6.82
N ILE A 92 0.51 -0.10 5.51
CA ILE A 92 -0.55 -0.01 4.50
C ILE A 92 -0.25 -1.01 3.41
N VAL A 93 -1.29 -1.74 3.00
CA VAL A 93 -1.25 -2.70 1.90
C VAL A 93 -2.19 -2.23 0.80
N HIS A 94 -1.66 -2.07 -0.41
CA HIS A 94 -2.42 -1.78 -1.62
C HIS A 94 -2.43 -3.00 -2.53
N THR A 95 -3.60 -3.45 -2.95
CA THR A 95 -3.77 -4.59 -3.85
C THR A 95 -4.71 -4.26 -5.00
N HIS A 96 -4.72 -5.10 -6.04
CA HIS A 96 -5.61 -5.01 -7.19
C HIS A 96 -6.51 -6.25 -7.27
N SER A 97 -7.31 -6.50 -6.23
CA SER A 97 -8.28 -7.60 -6.22
C SER A 97 -9.30 -7.42 -7.35
N PRO A 98 -9.41 -8.36 -8.31
CA PRO A 98 -10.33 -8.23 -9.45
C PRO A 98 -11.78 -8.04 -9.01
N TYR A 99 -12.21 -8.72 -7.95
CA TYR A 99 -13.58 -8.63 -7.44
C TYR A 99 -13.84 -7.27 -6.79
N ALA A 100 -12.94 -6.77 -5.95
CA ALA A 100 -13.08 -5.46 -5.33
C ALA A 100 -13.01 -4.34 -6.38
N VAL A 101 -12.13 -4.47 -7.39
CA VAL A 101 -12.05 -3.53 -8.51
C VAL A 101 -13.36 -3.53 -9.32
N GLY A 102 -14.00 -4.69 -9.53
CA GLY A 102 -15.30 -4.78 -10.21
C GLY A 102 -16.38 -3.96 -9.49
N TRP A 103 -16.49 -4.09 -8.17
CA TRP A 103 -17.40 -3.30 -7.34
C TRP A 103 -17.09 -1.81 -7.40
N ALA A 104 -15.79 -1.46 -7.27
CA ALA A 104 -15.35 -0.07 -7.35
C ALA A 104 -15.66 0.59 -8.70
N GLN A 105 -15.48 -0.14 -9.82
CA GLN A 105 -15.82 0.36 -11.16
C GLN A 105 -17.34 0.51 -11.37
N ALA A 106 -18.13 -0.29 -10.67
CA ALA A 106 -19.60 -0.12 -10.65
C ALA A 106 -20.05 1.04 -9.74
N CYS A 107 -19.14 1.65 -8.99
CA CYS A 107 -19.41 2.68 -7.97
C CYS A 107 -20.34 2.18 -6.85
N GLU A 108 -20.22 0.90 -6.51
CA GLU A 108 -21.03 0.23 -5.51
C GLU A 108 -20.19 -0.24 -4.32
N ASP A 109 -20.77 -0.15 -3.12
CA ASP A 109 -20.19 -0.74 -1.92
C ASP A 109 -20.21 -2.27 -2.02
N ILE A 110 -19.26 -2.95 -1.37
CA ILE A 110 -19.29 -4.42 -1.27
C ILE A 110 -20.17 -4.82 -0.09
N PRO A 111 -21.36 -5.38 -0.32
CA PRO A 111 -22.27 -5.75 0.77
C PRO A 111 -21.76 -6.96 1.55
N CYS A 112 -22.08 -7.00 2.84
CA CYS A 112 -21.69 -8.11 3.71
C CYS A 112 -22.65 -9.30 3.51
N TYR A 113 -22.34 -10.18 2.55
CA TYR A 113 -23.15 -11.37 2.26
C TYR A 113 -22.68 -12.64 2.97
N GLY A 114 -21.47 -12.67 3.51
CA GLY A 114 -20.91 -13.90 4.05
C GLY A 114 -20.23 -13.72 5.41
N THR A 115 -20.10 -14.84 6.13
CA THR A 115 -19.50 -14.86 7.47
C THR A 115 -18.04 -14.42 7.45
N THR A 116 -17.25 -14.85 6.46
CA THR A 116 -15.85 -14.41 6.33
C THR A 116 -15.73 -12.90 6.18
N HIS A 117 -16.63 -12.26 5.42
CA HIS A 117 -16.70 -10.79 5.35
C HIS A 117 -17.01 -10.21 6.74
N ALA A 118 -18.04 -10.73 7.41
CA ALA A 118 -18.48 -10.25 8.72
C ALA A 118 -17.42 -10.39 9.81
N ASP A 119 -16.56 -11.41 9.70
CA ASP A 119 -15.47 -11.65 10.66
C ASP A 119 -14.39 -10.57 10.61
N TYR A 120 -14.19 -9.91 9.46
CA TYR A 120 -13.13 -8.92 9.23
C TYR A 120 -13.64 -7.49 9.13
N PHE A 121 -14.88 -7.30 8.64
CA PHE A 121 -15.47 -5.98 8.39
C PHE A 121 -16.86 -5.89 8.99
N TYR A 122 -17.09 -4.86 9.77
CA TYR A 122 -18.43 -4.58 10.28
C TYR A 122 -19.25 -3.82 9.24
N GLY A 123 -20.17 -4.52 8.56
CA GLY A 123 -21.01 -3.95 7.51
C GLY A 123 -20.39 -4.01 6.10
N ALA A 124 -20.84 -3.14 5.21
CA ALA A 124 -20.32 -3.07 3.85
C ALA A 124 -18.92 -2.46 3.78
N ILE A 125 -18.11 -2.87 2.80
CA ILE A 125 -16.86 -2.18 2.47
C ILE A 125 -17.22 -1.02 1.53
N PRO A 126 -17.01 0.24 1.93
CA PRO A 126 -17.47 1.38 1.15
C PRO A 126 -16.66 1.58 -0.12
N CYS A 127 -17.33 1.96 -1.21
CA CYS A 127 -16.70 2.47 -2.40
C CYS A 127 -16.25 3.92 -2.17
N ALA A 128 -14.98 4.20 -2.39
CA ALA A 128 -14.50 5.57 -2.35
C ALA A 128 -15.05 6.37 -3.54
N ARG A 129 -15.20 7.68 -3.37
CA ARG A 129 -15.56 8.57 -4.48
C ARG A 129 -14.56 8.46 -5.64
N HIS A 130 -15.01 8.78 -6.85
CA HIS A 130 -14.15 8.83 -8.02
C HIS A 130 -12.86 9.65 -7.77
N LEU A 131 -11.72 9.09 -8.18
CA LEU A 131 -10.49 9.84 -8.25
C LEU A 131 -10.61 10.89 -9.37
N THR A 132 -10.29 12.13 -9.04
CA THR A 132 -10.21 13.22 -10.04
C THR A 132 -8.80 13.29 -10.59
N CYS A 133 -8.64 13.77 -11.83
CA CYS A 133 -7.33 13.93 -12.49
C CYS A 133 -6.34 14.84 -11.70
N LEU A 134 -6.78 15.50 -10.65
CA LEU A 134 -5.93 16.34 -9.79
C LEU A 134 -5.16 15.53 -8.70
N LEU A 135 -5.34 14.21 -8.62
CA LEU A 135 -4.67 13.35 -7.64
C LEU A 135 -3.43 12.62 -8.20
N TYR A 136 -3.13 12.79 -9.50
CA TYR A 136 -1.94 12.24 -10.17
C TYR A 136 -1.04 13.34 -10.67
#